data_c041d52481cab2b77823c3eea1a6ca8c
#
_entry.id   c041d52481cab2b77823c3eea1a6ca8c
#
_cell.length_a   1.000
_cell.length_b   1.000
_cell.length_c   1.000
_cell.angle_alpha   90.00
_cell.angle_beta   90.00
_cell.angle_gamma   90.00
#
_symmetry.space_group_name_H-M   'P 1'
#
loop_
_entity.id
_entity.type
_entity.pdbx_description
1 polymer ?
#
loop_
_entity_poly.entity_id
_entity_poly.type
_entity_poly.pdbx_seq_one_letter_code
_entity_poly.pdbx_strand_id
1 'polypeptide(L)'
;MTAYKENTTIVNSTANTDREFHKEESSTYWLPKDEEEQMRLTGQHYAFKSLFEGNMLPSVTDVLDFQKGINILDVGCGSGVWIMDMVQEYPNCTYYGCDIADTRDKSMDVNQYTFSKGNVANKLPYEDNAFDFVHMRFLVLALREDEWPAAIKELIRVTKPGGMIQLVDFELHMPKDPSNYFYKVMSATKEICESRGQNPYIGAELNDMLSKQDSVKVVQYESKDCDMSKYGLRTRNVNIK
;
A
#
# COMPACT_ATOMS: atom_id res chain seq x y z
N MET A 1 -20.41 -27.90 -43.30
CA MET A 1 -19.94 -26.72 -42.51
C MET A 1 -19.65 -27.19 -41.11
N THR A 2 -18.37 -27.46 -40.85
CA THR A 2 -17.88 -28.09 -39.60
C THR A 2 -17.37 -26.97 -38.73
N ALA A 3 -18.03 -26.77 -37.56
CA ALA A 3 -17.65 -25.77 -36.59
C ALA A 3 -16.36 -26.21 -35.88
N TYR A 4 -15.30 -25.41 -36.02
CA TYR A 4 -14.09 -25.50 -35.21
C TYR A 4 -14.42 -25.03 -33.80
N LYS A 5 -14.40 -25.97 -32.84
CA LYS A 5 -14.29 -25.65 -31.42
C LYS A 5 -12.83 -25.38 -31.14
N GLU A 6 -12.46 -24.12 -30.89
CA GLU A 6 -11.18 -23.79 -30.28
C GLU A 6 -11.20 -24.27 -28.82
N ASN A 7 -10.47 -25.35 -28.58
CA ASN A 7 -10.10 -25.74 -27.21
C ASN A 7 -9.01 -24.79 -26.73
N THR A 8 -9.40 -23.80 -25.96
CA THR A 8 -8.44 -22.99 -25.19
C THR A 8 -7.92 -23.88 -24.04
N THR A 9 -6.86 -24.61 -24.30
CA THR A 9 -6.09 -25.27 -23.26
C THR A 9 -5.39 -24.18 -22.47
N ILE A 10 -5.87 -23.93 -21.26
CA ILE A 10 -5.11 -23.14 -20.28
C ILE A 10 -3.86 -23.96 -20.00
N VAL A 11 -2.77 -23.59 -20.66
CA VAL A 11 -1.44 -24.11 -20.34
C VAL A 11 -1.11 -23.54 -18.96
N ASN A 12 -1.24 -24.36 -17.92
CA ASN A 12 -0.58 -24.12 -16.65
C ASN A 12 0.94 -24.17 -16.90
N SER A 13 1.49 -23.09 -17.45
CA SER A 13 2.91 -22.86 -17.39
C SER A 13 3.19 -22.44 -15.93
N THR A 14 3.44 -23.41 -15.07
CA THR A 14 4.29 -23.19 -13.92
C THR A 14 5.65 -22.82 -14.51
N ALA A 15 5.82 -21.55 -14.85
CA ALA A 15 7.15 -21.00 -15.02
C ALA A 15 7.85 -21.32 -13.69
N ASN A 16 8.83 -22.22 -13.75
CA ASN A 16 9.69 -22.53 -12.62
C ASN A 16 10.56 -21.30 -12.43
N THR A 17 9.98 -20.27 -11.80
CA THR A 17 10.70 -19.08 -11.42
C THR A 17 11.28 -19.38 -10.05
N ASP A 18 12.57 -19.19 -9.85
CA ASP A 18 13.24 -19.28 -8.54
C ASP A 18 12.75 -18.19 -7.56
N ARG A 19 11.55 -17.60 -7.82
CA ARG A 19 10.93 -16.54 -7.03
C ARG A 19 10.23 -17.11 -5.80
N GLU A 20 10.38 -16.43 -4.66
CA GLU A 20 9.72 -16.80 -3.41
C GLU A 20 8.44 -15.98 -3.18
N PHE A 21 7.37 -16.67 -2.80
CA PHE A 21 6.08 -16.08 -2.46
C PHE A 21 5.72 -16.39 -1.01
N HIS A 22 4.92 -15.50 -0.38
CA HIS A 22 4.36 -15.83 0.93
C HIS A 22 3.25 -16.90 0.80
N LYS A 23 2.99 -17.61 1.90
CA LYS A 23 2.02 -18.71 1.95
C LYS A 23 0.80 -18.41 2.82
N GLU A 24 0.51 -17.12 3.03
CA GLU A 24 -0.63 -16.70 3.85
C GLU A 24 -1.93 -16.87 3.05
N GLU A 25 -2.73 -17.86 3.41
CA GLU A 25 -3.96 -18.23 2.69
C GLU A 25 -5.02 -17.13 2.68
N SER A 26 -5.03 -16.26 3.70
CA SER A 26 -5.94 -15.13 3.81
C SER A 26 -5.56 -13.93 2.93
N SER A 27 -4.38 -13.95 2.30
CA SER A 27 -3.89 -12.84 1.47
C SER A 27 -4.12 -13.08 -0.01
N THR A 28 -4.55 -12.03 -0.71
CA THR A 28 -4.63 -12.02 -2.18
C THR A 28 -3.38 -11.47 -2.85
N TYR A 29 -2.38 -11.06 -2.06
CA TYR A 29 -1.12 -10.51 -2.58
C TYR A 29 -0.37 -11.56 -3.41
N TRP A 30 -0.02 -11.21 -4.64
CA TRP A 30 0.51 -12.15 -5.63
C TRP A 30 1.92 -11.82 -6.12
N LEU A 31 2.53 -10.74 -5.60
CA LEU A 31 3.93 -10.43 -5.90
C LEU A 31 4.87 -11.25 -4.99
N PRO A 32 6.11 -11.46 -5.44
CA PRO A 32 7.11 -12.18 -4.65
C PRO A 32 7.46 -11.52 -3.33
N LYS A 33 8.28 -12.20 -2.51
CA LYS A 33 8.85 -11.68 -1.25
C LYS A 33 10.38 -11.79 -1.17
N ASP A 34 11.01 -12.18 -2.27
CA ASP A 34 12.45 -12.39 -2.37
C ASP A 34 13.27 -11.09 -2.39
N GLU A 35 14.59 -11.21 -2.40
CA GLU A 35 15.51 -10.07 -2.36
C GLU A 35 15.33 -9.13 -3.57
N GLU A 36 15.04 -9.67 -4.75
CA GLU A 36 14.79 -8.86 -5.96
C GLU A 36 13.55 -7.99 -5.77
N GLU A 37 12.50 -8.53 -5.16
CA GLU A 37 11.29 -7.77 -4.82
C GLU A 37 11.56 -6.70 -3.75
N GLN A 38 12.40 -7.00 -2.74
CA GLN A 38 12.79 -6.00 -1.75
C GLN A 38 13.56 -4.84 -2.38
N MET A 39 14.45 -5.11 -3.33
CA MET A 39 15.14 -4.06 -4.10
C MET A 39 14.17 -3.24 -4.94
N ARG A 40 13.19 -3.88 -5.59
CA ARG A 40 12.13 -3.19 -6.34
C ARG A 40 11.30 -2.27 -5.45
N LEU A 41 10.87 -2.76 -4.26
CA LEU A 41 10.10 -1.99 -3.29
C LEU A 41 10.91 -0.79 -2.74
N THR A 42 12.22 -0.98 -2.52
CA THR A 42 13.12 0.10 -2.11
C THR A 42 13.22 1.18 -3.19
N GLY A 43 13.39 0.79 -4.45
CA GLY A 43 13.38 1.73 -5.58
C GLY A 43 12.04 2.46 -5.72
N GLN A 44 10.93 1.75 -5.54
CA GLN A 44 9.59 2.33 -5.53
C GLN A 44 9.44 3.38 -4.41
N HIS A 45 9.90 3.08 -3.20
CA HIS A 45 9.86 4.01 -2.08
C HIS A 45 10.50 5.36 -2.43
N TYR A 46 11.74 5.35 -2.91
CA TYR A 46 12.44 6.60 -3.24
C TYR A 46 11.85 7.32 -4.44
N ALA A 47 11.31 6.60 -5.41
CA ALA A 47 10.58 7.22 -6.52
C ALA A 47 9.34 7.98 -6.02
N PHE A 48 8.56 7.40 -5.10
CA PHE A 48 7.40 8.06 -4.51
C PHE A 48 7.77 9.19 -3.56
N LYS A 49 8.83 9.02 -2.77
CA LYS A 49 9.36 10.11 -1.95
C LYS A 49 9.74 11.32 -2.82
N SER A 50 10.38 11.09 -3.96
CA SER A 50 10.70 12.14 -4.93
C SER A 50 9.45 12.75 -5.56
N LEU A 51 8.47 11.93 -5.95
CA LEU A 51 7.23 12.38 -6.59
C LEU A 51 6.40 13.29 -5.66
N PHE A 52 6.29 12.95 -4.38
CA PHE A 52 5.53 13.69 -3.38
C PHE A 52 6.39 14.67 -2.56
N GLU A 53 7.69 14.78 -2.89
CA GLU A 53 8.65 15.69 -2.23
C GLU A 53 8.83 15.41 -0.73
N GLY A 54 8.58 14.15 -0.32
CA GLY A 54 8.70 13.72 1.08
C GLY A 54 8.02 12.39 1.36
N ASN A 55 8.14 11.96 2.61
CA ASN A 55 7.51 10.73 3.11
C ASN A 55 6.05 10.94 3.53
N MET A 56 5.64 12.18 3.73
CA MET A 56 4.32 12.57 4.20
C MET A 56 3.86 13.83 3.50
N LEU A 57 2.54 14.01 3.41
CA LEU A 57 1.97 15.29 3.00
C LEU A 57 2.14 16.35 4.10
N PRO A 58 2.29 17.64 3.74
CA PRO A 58 2.55 18.71 4.70
C PRO A 58 1.54 18.81 5.85
N SER A 59 0.26 18.49 5.61
CA SER A 59 -0.77 18.53 6.66
C SER A 59 -0.49 17.61 7.86
N VAL A 60 0.34 16.58 7.70
CA VAL A 60 0.74 15.71 8.82
C VAL A 60 1.68 16.43 9.77
N THR A 61 2.69 17.10 9.23
CA THR A 61 3.66 17.88 10.03
C THR A 61 3.09 19.18 10.56
N ASP A 62 2.04 19.73 9.94
CA ASP A 62 1.31 20.90 10.45
C ASP A 62 0.51 20.57 11.73
N VAL A 63 0.12 19.30 11.90
CA VAL A 63 -0.69 18.84 13.03
C VAL A 63 0.13 18.15 14.10
N LEU A 64 1.10 17.32 13.72
CA LEU A 64 1.86 16.46 14.62
C LEU A 64 3.28 16.98 14.83
N ASP A 65 3.71 17.05 16.10
CA ASP A 65 5.07 17.46 16.47
C ASP A 65 6.00 16.26 16.59
N PHE A 66 6.64 15.92 15.49
CA PHE A 66 7.59 14.79 15.42
C PHE A 66 8.84 15.01 16.28
N GLN A 67 9.19 16.27 16.62
CA GLN A 67 10.37 16.57 17.45
C GLN A 67 10.18 16.14 18.90
N LYS A 68 8.93 16.13 19.38
CA LYS A 68 8.60 15.64 20.74
C LYS A 68 8.67 14.11 20.87
N GLY A 69 8.73 13.42 19.74
CA GLY A 69 8.60 11.97 19.70
C GLY A 69 7.14 11.53 19.81
N ILE A 70 6.66 10.83 18.77
CA ILE A 70 5.31 10.30 18.67
C ILE A 70 5.34 8.83 18.29
N ASN A 71 4.23 8.12 18.50
CA ASN A 71 4.06 6.74 18.07
C ASN A 71 3.52 6.69 16.65
N ILE A 72 4.25 6.01 15.77
CA ILE A 72 3.95 5.93 14.34
C ILE A 72 3.75 4.46 13.95
N LEU A 73 2.68 4.15 13.24
CA LEU A 73 2.39 2.82 12.70
C LEU A 73 2.44 2.86 11.17
N ASP A 74 3.20 1.94 10.57
CA ASP A 74 3.17 1.65 9.13
C ASP A 74 2.47 0.30 8.90
N VAL A 75 1.31 0.33 8.25
CA VAL A 75 0.48 -0.85 7.98
C VAL A 75 0.75 -1.36 6.56
N GLY A 76 1.03 -2.66 6.43
CA GLY A 76 1.57 -3.23 5.20
C GLY A 76 3.01 -2.77 4.99
N CYS A 77 3.82 -2.78 6.06
CA CYS A 77 5.16 -2.17 6.05
C CYS A 77 6.17 -2.89 5.14
N GLY A 78 5.88 -4.11 4.68
CA GLY A 78 6.76 -4.88 3.80
C GLY A 78 8.19 -5.00 4.34
N SER A 79 9.17 -4.53 3.57
CA SER A 79 10.59 -4.51 3.96
C SER A 79 10.92 -3.57 5.13
N GLY A 80 10.03 -2.63 5.45
CA GLY A 80 10.28 -1.59 6.46
C GLY A 80 11.05 -0.38 5.94
N VAL A 81 11.30 -0.28 4.63
CA VAL A 81 12.10 0.80 4.03
C VAL A 81 11.56 2.19 4.35
N TRP A 82 10.23 2.39 4.37
CA TRP A 82 9.63 3.66 4.74
C TRP A 82 9.91 4.01 6.20
N ILE A 83 9.79 3.04 7.11
CA ILE A 83 10.11 3.24 8.53
C ILE A 83 11.57 3.63 8.71
N MET A 84 12.49 2.95 8.02
CA MET A 84 13.92 3.23 8.14
C MET A 84 14.27 4.64 7.65
N ASP A 85 13.62 5.10 6.60
CA ASP A 85 13.78 6.48 6.11
C ASP A 85 13.20 7.50 7.11
N MET A 86 12.03 7.20 7.69
CA MET A 86 11.41 8.02 8.74
C MET A 86 12.23 8.10 10.02
N VAL A 87 12.88 7.00 10.43
CA VAL A 87 13.80 6.98 11.59
C VAL A 87 14.97 7.96 11.40
N GLN A 88 15.47 8.08 10.17
CA GLN A 88 16.54 9.03 9.85
C GLN A 88 16.06 10.49 9.92
N GLU A 89 14.83 10.75 9.47
CA GLU A 89 14.25 12.11 9.48
C GLU A 89 13.79 12.52 10.88
N TYR A 90 13.21 11.59 11.65
CA TYR A 90 12.58 11.85 12.95
C TYR A 90 13.04 10.83 14.01
N PRO A 91 14.30 10.90 14.46
CA PRO A 91 14.91 9.89 15.35
C PRO A 91 14.32 9.83 16.77
N ASN A 92 13.51 10.83 17.16
CA ASN A 92 12.87 10.87 18.47
C ASN A 92 11.55 10.06 18.53
N CYS A 93 11.02 9.63 17.37
CA CYS A 93 9.77 8.90 17.30
C CYS A 93 9.95 7.41 17.57
N THR A 94 8.86 6.76 17.96
CA THR A 94 8.78 5.29 18.09
C THR A 94 7.97 4.73 16.93
N TYR A 95 8.52 3.73 16.27
CA TYR A 95 7.98 3.16 15.04
C TYR A 95 7.47 1.75 15.25
N TYR A 96 6.33 1.48 14.67
CA TYR A 96 5.71 0.16 14.63
C TYR A 96 5.41 -0.18 13.18
N GLY A 97 5.81 -1.37 12.76
CA GLY A 97 5.44 -1.91 11.46
C GLY A 97 4.53 -3.11 11.64
N CYS A 98 3.52 -3.21 10.82
CA CYS A 98 2.63 -4.34 10.79
C CYS A 98 2.47 -4.86 9.36
N ASP A 99 2.63 -6.17 9.19
CA ASP A 99 2.40 -6.84 7.91
C ASP A 99 1.85 -8.24 8.13
N ILE A 100 1.20 -8.82 7.12
CA ILE A 100 0.71 -10.19 7.18
C ILE A 100 1.85 -11.21 7.13
N ALA A 101 2.98 -10.84 6.53
CA ALA A 101 4.20 -11.64 6.42
C ALA A 101 5.41 -10.85 6.92
N ASP A 102 6.34 -11.49 7.60
CA ASP A 102 7.60 -10.87 7.97
C ASP A 102 8.59 -10.93 6.80
N THR A 103 8.63 -9.84 6.04
CA THR A 103 9.51 -9.67 4.88
C THR A 103 10.61 -8.62 5.12
N ARG A 104 10.79 -8.20 6.38
CA ARG A 104 11.77 -7.18 6.75
C ARG A 104 13.21 -7.62 6.46
N ASP A 105 14.03 -6.67 6.08
CA ASP A 105 15.46 -6.85 6.13
C ASP A 105 15.90 -6.92 7.61
N LYS A 106 16.31 -8.11 8.05
CA LYS A 106 16.74 -8.36 9.44
C LYS A 106 18.03 -7.64 9.84
N SER A 107 18.75 -7.07 8.88
CA SER A 107 19.90 -6.21 9.16
C SER A 107 19.47 -4.81 9.63
N MET A 108 18.21 -4.44 9.41
CA MET A 108 17.63 -3.17 9.85
C MET A 108 17.10 -3.26 11.29
N ASP A 109 17.98 -3.55 12.24
CA ASP A 109 17.61 -3.61 13.66
C ASP A 109 17.93 -2.25 14.31
N VAL A 110 16.89 -1.48 14.61
CA VAL A 110 17.00 -0.20 15.32
C VAL A 110 16.08 -0.20 16.54
N ASN A 111 16.55 0.34 17.65
CA ASN A 111 15.84 0.31 18.94
C ASN A 111 14.45 0.95 18.90
N GLN A 112 14.23 1.90 17.99
CA GLN A 112 12.95 2.63 17.86
C GLN A 112 11.90 1.86 17.06
N TYR A 113 12.24 0.70 16.46
CA TYR A 113 11.34 -0.03 15.57
C TYR A 113 10.90 -1.37 16.15
N THR A 114 9.59 -1.58 16.18
CA THR A 114 8.98 -2.85 16.58
C THR A 114 8.08 -3.37 15.46
N PHE A 115 8.23 -4.63 15.09
CA PHE A 115 7.38 -5.30 14.13
C PHE A 115 6.36 -6.22 14.81
N SER A 116 5.14 -6.25 14.27
CA SER A 116 4.10 -7.20 14.65
C SER A 116 3.46 -7.82 13.40
N LYS A 117 3.20 -9.12 13.44
CA LYS A 117 2.41 -9.76 12.38
C LYS A 117 0.93 -9.45 12.58
N GLY A 118 0.25 -9.00 11.52
CA GLY A 118 -1.19 -8.69 11.57
C GLY A 118 -1.78 -8.46 10.18
N ASN A 119 -3.10 -8.62 10.10
CA ASN A 119 -3.88 -8.37 8.88
C ASN A 119 -4.87 -7.24 9.14
N VAL A 120 -4.74 -6.14 8.40
CA VAL A 120 -5.57 -4.94 8.55
C VAL A 120 -7.04 -5.17 8.18
N ALA A 121 -7.33 -6.15 7.33
CA ALA A 121 -8.71 -6.55 7.01
C ALA A 121 -9.44 -7.21 8.19
N ASN A 122 -8.69 -7.63 9.22
CA ASN A 122 -9.22 -8.21 10.46
C ASN A 122 -9.00 -7.23 11.63
N LYS A 123 -8.30 -7.70 12.67
CA LYS A 123 -7.91 -6.86 13.81
C LYS A 123 -6.40 -6.81 13.94
N LEU A 124 -5.84 -5.59 13.94
CA LEU A 124 -4.43 -5.37 14.21
C LEU A 124 -4.10 -5.69 15.69
N PRO A 125 -2.87 -6.17 15.99
CA PRO A 125 -2.47 -6.55 17.33
C PRO A 125 -2.11 -5.34 18.23
N TYR A 126 -2.94 -4.29 18.15
CA TYR A 126 -2.74 -3.04 18.88
C TYR A 126 -4.03 -2.62 19.58
N GLU A 127 -3.88 -1.90 20.68
CA GLU A 127 -4.98 -1.31 21.40
C GLU A 127 -5.61 -0.14 20.65
N ASP A 128 -6.83 0.25 21.04
CA ASP A 128 -7.49 1.44 20.53
C ASP A 128 -6.69 2.69 20.89
N ASN A 129 -6.62 3.65 19.97
CA ASN A 129 -5.98 4.94 20.22
C ASN A 129 -4.48 4.82 20.61
N ALA A 130 -3.74 3.90 20.01
CA ALA A 130 -2.34 3.66 20.33
C ALA A 130 -1.37 4.61 19.61
N PHE A 131 -1.73 5.08 18.42
CA PHE A 131 -0.81 5.79 17.52
C PHE A 131 -1.22 7.24 17.25
N ASP A 132 -0.22 8.12 17.18
CA ASP A 132 -0.40 9.51 16.80
C ASP A 132 -0.49 9.67 15.28
N PHE A 133 0.28 8.84 14.55
CA PHE A 133 0.28 8.79 13.09
C PHE A 133 0.20 7.36 12.60
N VAL A 134 -0.72 7.10 11.67
CA VAL A 134 -0.89 5.80 11.00
C VAL A 134 -0.70 6.02 9.50
N HIS A 135 0.22 5.27 8.91
CA HIS A 135 0.52 5.27 7.49
C HIS A 135 0.16 3.92 6.87
N MET A 136 -0.41 3.93 5.68
CA MET A 136 -0.67 2.74 4.88
C MET A 136 -0.54 3.08 3.40
N ARG A 137 0.18 2.24 2.64
CA ARG A 137 0.35 2.48 1.20
C ARG A 137 0.43 1.19 0.38
N PHE A 138 -0.06 1.29 -0.87
CA PHE A 138 0.08 0.27 -1.92
C PHE A 138 -0.54 -1.09 -1.55
N LEU A 139 -1.70 -1.06 -0.91
CA LEU A 139 -2.47 -2.25 -0.56
C LEU A 139 -3.47 -2.67 -1.66
N VAL A 140 -3.52 -1.96 -2.78
CA VAL A 140 -4.39 -2.26 -3.93
C VAL A 140 -4.23 -3.70 -4.43
N LEU A 141 -3.02 -4.27 -4.35
CA LEU A 141 -2.73 -5.66 -4.74
C LEU A 141 -2.80 -6.65 -3.57
N ALA A 142 -3.13 -6.19 -2.37
CA ALA A 142 -3.14 -6.99 -1.14
C ALA A 142 -4.54 -7.16 -0.55
N LEU A 143 -5.42 -6.16 -0.70
CA LEU A 143 -6.78 -6.18 -0.18
C LEU A 143 -7.80 -6.43 -1.29
N ARG A 144 -8.82 -7.22 -0.97
CA ARG A 144 -10.03 -7.29 -1.80
C ARG A 144 -10.84 -6.00 -1.65
N GLU A 145 -11.66 -5.72 -2.63
CA GLU A 145 -12.53 -4.52 -2.61
C GLU A 145 -13.40 -4.44 -1.37
N ASP A 146 -13.98 -5.56 -0.96
CA ASP A 146 -14.84 -5.67 0.22
C ASP A 146 -14.11 -5.64 1.57
N GLU A 147 -12.78 -5.76 1.59
CA GLU A 147 -11.95 -5.67 2.79
C GLU A 147 -11.59 -4.22 3.16
N TRP A 148 -11.61 -3.28 2.22
CA TRP A 148 -11.23 -1.88 2.45
C TRP A 148 -12.04 -1.17 3.54
N PRO A 149 -13.38 -1.34 3.62
CA PRO A 149 -14.15 -0.72 4.71
C PRO A 149 -13.73 -1.20 6.10
N ALA A 150 -13.38 -2.48 6.24
CA ALA A 150 -12.89 -3.03 7.50
C ALA A 150 -11.48 -2.50 7.82
N ALA A 151 -10.60 -2.45 6.82
CA ALA A 151 -9.26 -1.90 6.96
C ALA A 151 -9.30 -0.43 7.41
N ILE A 152 -10.11 0.42 6.77
CA ILE A 152 -10.27 1.82 7.14
C ILE A 152 -10.75 1.98 8.59
N LYS A 153 -11.75 1.20 9.01
CA LYS A 153 -12.22 1.21 10.40
C LYS A 153 -11.13 0.83 11.39
N GLU A 154 -10.30 -0.12 11.03
CA GLU A 154 -9.21 -0.58 11.86
C GLU A 154 -8.09 0.47 12.00
N LEU A 155 -7.74 1.16 10.91
CA LEU A 155 -6.81 2.30 10.97
C LEU A 155 -7.35 3.40 11.89
N ILE A 156 -8.64 3.71 11.80
CA ILE A 156 -9.29 4.71 12.67
C ILE A 156 -9.25 4.25 14.13
N ARG A 157 -9.55 2.98 14.41
CA ARG A 157 -9.55 2.42 15.76
C ARG A 157 -8.21 2.58 16.46
N VAL A 158 -7.12 2.28 15.78
CA VAL A 158 -5.77 2.33 16.37
C VAL A 158 -5.19 3.74 16.44
N THR A 159 -5.77 4.71 15.73
CA THR A 159 -5.33 6.10 15.73
C THR A 159 -5.94 6.86 16.91
N LYS A 160 -5.13 7.64 17.63
CA LYS A 160 -5.58 8.51 18.72
C LYS A 160 -6.55 9.58 18.24
N PRO A 161 -7.51 10.02 19.07
CA PRO A 161 -8.26 11.24 18.79
C PRO A 161 -7.32 12.43 18.56
N GLY A 162 -7.48 13.12 17.43
CA GLY A 162 -6.59 14.20 17.01
C GLY A 162 -5.31 13.75 16.31
N GLY A 163 -5.09 12.45 16.18
CA GLY A 163 -4.02 11.86 15.37
C GLY A 163 -4.30 11.99 13.88
N MET A 164 -3.37 11.49 13.06
CA MET A 164 -3.43 11.57 11.60
C MET A 164 -3.35 10.19 10.96
N ILE A 165 -4.07 9.98 9.87
CA ILE A 165 -3.93 8.81 9.01
C ILE A 165 -3.57 9.29 7.61
N GLN A 166 -2.56 8.68 7.00
CA GLN A 166 -2.21 8.89 5.60
C GLN A 166 -2.38 7.60 4.82
N LEU A 167 -3.22 7.64 3.78
CA LEU A 167 -3.39 6.55 2.82
C LEU A 167 -2.80 6.96 1.47
N VAL A 168 -2.02 6.06 0.87
CA VAL A 168 -1.44 6.25 -0.47
C VAL A 168 -1.70 5.00 -1.30
N ASP A 169 -2.43 5.13 -2.41
CA ASP A 169 -2.59 4.00 -3.29
C ASP A 169 -2.71 4.40 -4.76
N PHE A 170 -2.67 3.40 -5.63
CA PHE A 170 -2.73 3.57 -7.06
C PHE A 170 -4.18 3.63 -7.57
N GLU A 171 -4.33 4.38 -8.63
CA GLU A 171 -5.43 4.28 -9.57
C GLU A 171 -4.88 3.80 -10.90
N LEU A 172 -5.33 2.64 -11.36
CA LEU A 172 -4.92 2.11 -12.66
C LEU A 172 -5.42 3.02 -13.78
N HIS A 173 -4.52 3.49 -14.63
CA HIS A 173 -4.85 4.27 -15.82
C HIS A 173 -4.54 3.46 -17.07
N MET A 174 -5.58 3.14 -17.84
CA MET A 174 -5.42 2.43 -19.10
C MET A 174 -4.92 3.37 -20.21
N PRO A 175 -3.83 3.02 -20.91
CA PRO A 175 -3.44 3.75 -22.12
C PRO A 175 -4.56 3.78 -23.14
N LYS A 176 -4.62 4.85 -23.96
CA LYS A 176 -5.65 4.99 -24.99
C LYS A 176 -5.45 4.06 -26.17
N ASP A 177 -4.21 3.68 -26.45
CA ASP A 177 -3.85 2.84 -27.60
C ASP A 177 -3.71 1.38 -27.21
N PRO A 178 -4.65 0.50 -27.62
CA PRO A 178 -4.58 -0.94 -27.31
C PRO A 178 -3.39 -1.67 -27.95
N SER A 179 -2.75 -1.10 -28.97
CA SER A 179 -1.58 -1.70 -29.62
C SER A 179 -0.30 -1.53 -28.79
N ASN A 180 -0.31 -0.61 -27.83
CA ASN A 180 0.82 -0.34 -26.96
C ASN A 180 1.10 -1.52 -26.02
N TYR A 181 2.36 -1.90 -25.87
CA TYR A 181 2.77 -2.96 -24.93
C TYR A 181 2.37 -2.64 -23.49
N PHE A 182 2.42 -1.38 -23.09
CA PHE A 182 2.00 -0.96 -21.76
C PHE A 182 0.51 -1.18 -21.53
N TYR A 183 -0.35 -0.98 -22.55
CA TYR A 183 -1.75 -1.34 -22.50
C TYR A 183 -1.93 -2.81 -22.17
N LYS A 184 -1.17 -3.71 -22.84
CA LYS A 184 -1.26 -5.15 -22.57
C LYS A 184 -0.88 -5.52 -21.14
N VAL A 185 0.17 -4.87 -20.59
CA VAL A 185 0.59 -5.07 -19.20
C VAL A 185 -0.50 -4.61 -18.25
N MET A 186 -1.04 -3.41 -18.45
CA MET A 186 -2.12 -2.86 -17.60
C MET A 186 -3.41 -3.68 -17.69
N SER A 187 -3.77 -4.17 -18.90
CA SER A 187 -4.90 -5.10 -19.07
C SER A 187 -4.70 -6.39 -18.27
N ALA A 188 -3.53 -7.01 -18.38
CA ALA A 188 -3.23 -8.23 -17.62
C ALA A 188 -3.26 -7.96 -16.10
N THR A 189 -2.71 -6.85 -15.65
CA THR A 189 -2.76 -6.44 -14.24
C THR A 189 -4.22 -6.27 -13.78
N LYS A 190 -5.04 -5.58 -14.56
CA LYS A 190 -6.47 -5.41 -14.28
C LYS A 190 -7.18 -6.75 -14.16
N GLU A 191 -7.03 -7.64 -15.14
CA GLU A 191 -7.63 -8.96 -15.14
C GLU A 191 -7.21 -9.81 -13.92
N ILE A 192 -5.93 -9.76 -13.53
CA ILE A 192 -5.43 -10.44 -12.34
C ILE A 192 -6.09 -9.87 -11.07
N CYS A 193 -6.14 -8.54 -10.91
CA CYS A 193 -6.79 -7.91 -9.78
C CYS A 193 -8.26 -8.30 -9.67
N GLU A 194 -9.03 -8.14 -10.75
CA GLU A 194 -10.45 -8.48 -10.79
C GLU A 194 -10.71 -9.95 -10.48
N SER A 195 -9.88 -10.88 -11.00
CA SER A 195 -9.99 -12.31 -10.72
C SER A 195 -9.74 -12.67 -9.24
N ARG A 196 -9.10 -11.78 -8.49
CA ARG A 196 -8.80 -11.92 -7.05
C ARG A 196 -9.74 -11.10 -6.15
N GLY A 197 -10.74 -10.43 -6.74
CA GLY A 197 -11.66 -9.54 -6.03
C GLY A 197 -11.03 -8.22 -5.60
N GLN A 198 -9.90 -7.85 -6.20
CA GLN A 198 -9.21 -6.58 -5.95
C GLN A 198 -9.75 -5.49 -6.89
N ASN A 199 -9.85 -4.25 -6.40
CA ASN A 199 -10.25 -3.11 -7.21
C ASN A 199 -9.00 -2.32 -7.65
N PRO A 200 -8.57 -2.41 -8.93
CA PRO A 200 -7.36 -1.72 -9.41
C PRO A 200 -7.52 -0.18 -9.47
N TYR A 201 -8.71 0.33 -9.18
CA TYR A 201 -9.04 1.76 -9.18
C TYR A 201 -9.22 2.33 -7.76
N ILE A 202 -8.94 1.55 -6.74
CA ILE A 202 -9.23 1.90 -5.33
C ILE A 202 -8.65 3.26 -4.93
N GLY A 203 -7.50 3.64 -5.46
CA GLY A 203 -6.88 4.95 -5.18
C GLY A 203 -7.84 6.13 -5.48
N ALA A 204 -8.65 6.05 -6.53
CA ALA A 204 -9.63 7.07 -6.86
C ALA A 204 -10.80 7.12 -5.84
N GLU A 205 -11.09 6.02 -5.17
CA GLU A 205 -12.23 5.87 -4.26
C GLU A 205 -11.89 6.20 -2.80
N LEU A 206 -10.59 6.22 -2.43
CA LEU A 206 -10.15 6.43 -1.05
C LEU A 206 -10.74 7.71 -0.43
N ASN A 207 -10.75 8.81 -1.16
CA ASN A 207 -11.32 10.07 -0.67
C ASN A 207 -12.80 9.94 -0.31
N ASP A 208 -13.58 9.29 -1.16
CA ASP A 208 -15.01 9.08 -0.95
C ASP A 208 -15.28 8.10 0.20
N MET A 209 -14.47 7.05 0.31
CA MET A 209 -14.57 6.07 1.39
C MET A 209 -14.28 6.70 2.75
N LEU A 210 -13.26 7.56 2.82
CA LEU A 210 -12.88 8.29 4.03
C LEU A 210 -13.90 9.37 4.40
N SER A 211 -14.41 10.11 3.41
CA SER A 211 -15.41 11.15 3.63
C SER A 211 -16.75 10.64 4.17
N LYS A 212 -17.01 9.34 4.03
CA LYS A 212 -18.20 8.67 4.59
C LYS A 212 -18.05 8.24 6.05
N GLN A 213 -16.88 8.42 6.65
CA GLN A 213 -16.64 8.09 8.06
C GLN A 213 -16.93 9.31 8.93
N ASP A 214 -17.92 9.24 9.81
CA ASP A 214 -18.34 10.37 10.67
C ASP A 214 -17.26 10.83 11.65
N SER A 215 -16.31 9.96 12.00
CA SER A 215 -15.28 10.20 13.03
C SER A 215 -14.01 10.85 12.50
N VAL A 216 -13.89 11.07 11.19
CA VAL A 216 -12.68 11.61 10.57
C VAL A 216 -13.00 12.73 9.59
N LYS A 217 -11.99 13.55 9.32
CA LYS A 217 -12.08 14.62 8.32
C LYS A 217 -10.91 14.52 7.35
N VAL A 218 -11.18 14.48 6.05
CA VAL A 218 -10.14 14.65 5.04
C VAL A 218 -9.59 16.08 5.12
N VAL A 219 -8.29 16.21 5.37
CA VAL A 219 -7.62 17.51 5.53
C VAL A 219 -6.73 17.87 4.35
N GLN A 220 -6.23 16.86 3.62
CA GLN A 220 -5.47 17.05 2.40
C GLN A 220 -5.68 15.88 1.46
N TYR A 221 -5.74 16.18 0.17
CA TYR A 221 -5.83 15.18 -0.90
C TYR A 221 -4.95 15.64 -2.05
N GLU A 222 -4.05 14.78 -2.49
CA GLU A 222 -3.19 15.02 -3.65
C GLU A 222 -3.26 13.86 -4.65
N SER A 223 -3.10 14.20 -5.91
CA SER A 223 -2.99 13.26 -7.00
C SER A 223 -1.83 13.65 -7.88
N LYS A 224 -0.89 12.75 -8.08
CA LYS A 224 0.25 12.94 -8.98
C LYS A 224 0.30 11.83 -10.01
N ASP A 225 0.53 12.19 -11.26
CA ASP A 225 0.75 11.23 -12.33
C ASP A 225 2.21 10.77 -12.29
N CYS A 226 2.42 9.46 -12.22
CA CYS A 226 3.74 8.88 -12.42
C CYS A 226 3.92 8.66 -13.92
N ASP A 227 4.67 9.55 -14.57
CA ASP A 227 4.92 9.48 -16.01
C ASP A 227 5.92 8.35 -16.32
N MET A 228 5.38 7.20 -16.72
CA MET A 228 6.16 6.11 -17.27
C MET A 228 6.11 6.18 -18.81
N SER A 229 6.64 7.27 -19.41
CA SER A 229 6.62 7.56 -20.86
C SER A 229 5.24 7.82 -21.48
N LYS A 230 4.57 8.90 -21.09
CA LYS A 230 3.25 9.38 -21.55
C LYS A 230 2.02 8.57 -21.12
N TYR A 231 2.19 7.47 -20.38
CA TYR A 231 1.11 6.63 -19.87
C TYR A 231 1.40 6.35 -18.41
N GLY A 232 0.91 7.20 -17.52
CA GLY A 232 1.28 7.14 -16.13
C GLY A 232 0.33 6.30 -15.27
N LEU A 233 0.86 5.75 -14.20
CA LEU A 233 0.07 5.38 -13.03
C LEU A 233 -0.24 6.67 -12.27
N ARG A 234 -1.52 6.92 -11.96
CA ARG A 234 -1.89 8.03 -11.08
C ARG A 234 -1.88 7.55 -9.65
N THR A 235 -1.11 8.22 -8.81
CA THR A 235 -1.06 7.94 -7.38
C THR A 235 -1.91 8.94 -6.63
N ARG A 236 -2.69 8.44 -5.69
CA ARG A 236 -3.53 9.22 -4.79
C ARG A 236 -2.96 9.17 -3.38
N ASN A 237 -2.86 10.32 -2.76
CA ASN A 237 -2.41 10.46 -1.39
C ASN A 237 -3.48 11.23 -0.61
N VAL A 238 -4.01 10.63 0.45
CA VAL A 238 -5.11 11.19 1.23
C VAL A 238 -4.73 11.17 2.70
N ASN A 239 -4.84 12.32 3.36
CA ASN A 239 -4.69 12.44 4.79
C ASN A 239 -6.02 12.72 5.46
N ILE A 240 -6.26 12.06 6.58
CA ILE A 240 -7.41 12.29 7.46
C ILE A 240 -6.96 12.56 8.90
N LYS A 241 -7.78 13.28 9.59
CA LYS A 241 -7.64 13.64 10.99
C LYS A 241 -8.89 13.27 11.78
#